data_256a4a8149b4f4c6d281f0aef7ca4c4a
#
_entry.id   256a4a8149b4f4c6d281f0aef7ca4c4a
#
_cell.length_a   1.000
_cell.length_b   1.000
_cell.length_c   1.000
_cell.angle_alpha   90.00
_cell.angle_beta   90.00
_cell.angle_gamma   90.00
#
_symmetry.space_group_name_H-M   'P 1'
#
loop_
_entity.id
_entity.type
_entity.pdbx_description
1 polymer ?
#
loop_
_entity_poly.entity_id
_entity_poly.type
_entity_poly.pdbx_seq_one_letter_code
_entity_poly.pdbx_strand_id
1 'polypeptide(L)'
;TALAQLAGAQKQWATLPATTRPRLLFVSADPERDTPQLVAQYAHAFHPDTLAATAPLPQLQAFARSLSLVFMKVPGASGAADDYSIDHSAALVLLDPQVRVAGVVQPPLDVKGIAADLATLTKTVK
;
A
#
# COMPACT_ATOMS: atom_id res chain seq x y z
N THR A 1 -12.11 -1.93 2.47
CA THR A 1 -10.66 -2.02 2.60
C THR A 1 -9.99 -0.74 2.13
N ALA A 2 -8.74 -0.53 2.54
CA ALA A 2 -7.96 0.62 2.10
C ALA A 2 -7.80 0.64 0.57
N LEU A 3 -7.58 -0.51 -0.06
CA LEU A 3 -7.46 -0.60 -1.52
C LEU A 3 -8.74 -0.18 -2.22
N ALA A 4 -9.90 -0.58 -1.71
CA ALA A 4 -11.18 -0.18 -2.27
C ALA A 4 -11.40 1.33 -2.16
N GLN A 5 -11.07 1.91 -1.01
CA GLN A 5 -11.16 3.35 -0.78
C GLN A 5 -10.21 4.12 -1.70
N LEU A 6 -8.97 3.67 -1.81
CA LEU A 6 -7.95 4.33 -2.63
C LEU A 6 -8.23 4.19 -4.13
N ALA A 7 -8.97 3.15 -4.55
CA ALA A 7 -9.41 3.05 -5.93
C ALA A 7 -10.27 4.27 -6.36
N GLY A 8 -11.03 4.83 -5.42
CA GLY A 8 -11.77 6.07 -5.65
C GLY A 8 -10.86 7.26 -5.93
N ALA A 9 -9.76 7.39 -5.18
CA ALA A 9 -8.76 8.42 -5.44
C ALA A 9 -8.06 8.19 -6.78
N GLN A 10 -7.72 6.95 -7.10
CA GLN A 10 -7.07 6.62 -8.37
C GLN A 10 -7.92 7.00 -9.59
N LYS A 11 -9.24 6.86 -9.49
CA LYS A 11 -10.15 7.31 -10.56
C LYS A 11 -10.04 8.81 -10.80
N GLN A 12 -9.90 9.61 -9.75
CA GLN A 12 -9.71 11.05 -9.87
C GLN A 12 -8.33 11.38 -10.46
N TRP A 13 -7.29 10.66 -10.04
CA TRP A 13 -5.93 10.87 -10.57
C TRP A 13 -5.79 10.46 -12.03
N ALA A 14 -6.68 9.63 -12.55
CA ALA A 14 -6.63 9.20 -13.95
C ALA A 14 -6.68 10.36 -14.94
N THR A 15 -7.22 11.52 -14.53
CA THR A 15 -7.27 12.74 -15.34
C THR A 15 -5.96 13.53 -15.33
N LEU A 16 -5.03 13.21 -14.44
CA LEU A 16 -3.74 13.89 -14.34
C LEU A 16 -2.74 13.35 -15.37
N PRO A 17 -1.76 14.18 -15.79
CA PRO A 17 -0.68 13.67 -16.63
C PRO A 17 0.04 12.50 -15.97
N ALA A 18 0.45 11.51 -16.77
CA ALA A 18 1.11 10.32 -16.24
C ALA A 18 2.38 10.64 -15.44
N THR A 19 3.09 11.71 -15.81
CA THR A 19 4.33 12.14 -15.15
C THR A 19 4.13 12.71 -13.75
N THR A 20 2.91 13.20 -13.45
CA THR A 20 2.58 13.80 -12.13
C THR A 20 1.52 13.00 -11.38
N ARG A 21 1.03 11.92 -11.97
CA ARG A 21 -0.02 11.11 -11.36
C ARG A 21 0.52 10.33 -10.19
N PRO A 22 -0.09 10.43 -8.99
CA PRO A 22 0.27 9.55 -7.88
C PRO A 22 0.05 8.09 -8.25
N ARG A 23 0.90 7.22 -7.75
CA ARG A 23 0.78 5.78 -7.95
C ARG A 23 0.61 5.09 -6.61
N LEU A 24 -0.19 4.03 -6.60
CA LEU A 24 -0.43 3.22 -5.41
C LEU A 24 0.36 1.92 -5.52
N LEU A 25 1.13 1.62 -4.48
CA LEU A 25 1.82 0.35 -4.34
C LEU A 25 1.22 -0.40 -3.15
N PHE A 26 0.72 -1.60 -3.43
CA PHE A 26 0.29 -2.54 -2.41
C PHE A 26 1.40 -3.57 -2.17
N VAL A 27 1.85 -3.68 -0.93
CA VAL A 27 2.87 -4.66 -0.53
C VAL A 27 2.23 -5.66 0.42
N SER A 28 2.27 -6.95 0.06
CA SER A 28 1.80 -8.00 0.95
C SER A 28 2.86 -8.29 2.01
N ALA A 29 2.42 -8.38 3.26
CA ALA A 29 3.27 -8.76 4.39
C ALA A 29 3.22 -10.28 4.66
N ASP A 30 2.60 -11.07 3.79
CA ASP A 30 2.37 -12.49 3.98
C ASP A 30 2.88 -13.32 2.80
N PRO A 31 4.21 -13.46 2.62
CA PRO A 31 4.75 -14.20 1.49
C PRO A 31 4.48 -15.69 1.55
N GLU A 32 4.07 -16.22 2.71
CA GLU A 32 3.72 -17.65 2.82
C GLU A 32 2.44 -17.98 2.06
N ARG A 33 1.45 -17.07 2.07
CA ARG A 33 0.16 -17.25 1.39
C ARG A 33 0.07 -16.52 0.06
N ASP A 34 0.89 -15.49 -0.14
CA ASP A 34 0.80 -14.60 -1.29
C ASP A 34 2.02 -14.76 -2.20
N THR A 35 1.79 -15.30 -3.39
CA THR A 35 2.80 -15.24 -4.45
C THR A 35 2.74 -13.87 -5.14
N PRO A 36 3.78 -13.46 -5.89
CA PRO A 36 3.70 -12.21 -6.67
C PRO A 36 2.48 -12.15 -7.59
N GLN A 37 2.09 -13.27 -8.19
CA GLN A 37 0.92 -13.35 -9.06
C GLN A 37 -0.39 -13.12 -8.31
N LEU A 38 -0.53 -13.74 -7.12
CA LEU A 38 -1.73 -13.56 -6.31
C LEU A 38 -1.86 -12.14 -5.77
N VAL A 39 -0.75 -11.53 -5.37
CA VAL A 39 -0.74 -10.14 -4.90
C VAL A 39 -1.19 -9.20 -6.02
N ALA A 40 -0.67 -9.41 -7.23
CA ALA A 40 -1.05 -8.62 -8.40
C ALA A 40 -2.52 -8.78 -8.74
N GLN A 41 -3.04 -10.00 -8.75
CA GLN A 41 -4.45 -10.27 -9.02
C GLN A 41 -5.35 -9.59 -7.99
N TYR A 42 -4.99 -9.68 -6.72
CA TYR A 42 -5.74 -9.05 -5.64
C TYR A 42 -5.78 -7.53 -5.80
N ALA A 43 -4.64 -6.90 -6.01
CA ALA A 43 -4.55 -5.46 -6.16
C ALA A 43 -5.30 -4.95 -7.40
N HIS A 44 -5.17 -5.65 -8.52
CA HIS A 44 -5.80 -5.26 -9.77
C HIS A 44 -7.32 -5.44 -9.75
N ALA A 45 -7.86 -6.28 -8.86
CA ALA A 45 -9.30 -6.39 -8.68
C ALA A 45 -9.92 -5.08 -8.18
N PHE A 46 -9.16 -4.24 -7.48
CA PHE A 46 -9.64 -2.93 -7.01
C PHE A 46 -9.38 -1.83 -8.05
N HIS A 47 -8.21 -1.83 -8.67
CA HIS A 47 -7.88 -0.87 -9.72
C HIS A 47 -6.70 -1.40 -10.56
N PRO A 48 -6.77 -1.32 -11.90
CA PRO A 48 -5.73 -1.89 -12.77
C PRO A 48 -4.37 -1.21 -12.66
N ASP A 49 -4.34 0.06 -12.22
CA ASP A 49 -3.08 0.82 -12.11
C ASP A 49 -2.35 0.58 -10.79
N THR A 50 -2.93 -0.18 -9.86
CA THR A 50 -2.28 -0.48 -8.59
C THR A 50 -1.09 -1.40 -8.82
N LEU A 51 0.08 -0.95 -8.35
CA LEU A 51 1.28 -1.77 -8.33
C LEU A 51 1.21 -2.74 -7.15
N ALA A 52 1.79 -3.91 -7.31
CA ALA A 52 1.77 -4.92 -6.26
C ALA A 52 3.14 -5.55 -6.11
N ALA A 53 3.53 -5.84 -4.88
CA ALA A 53 4.82 -6.45 -4.60
C ALA A 53 4.74 -7.34 -3.35
N THR A 54 5.62 -8.31 -3.30
CA THR A 54 5.93 -9.07 -2.10
C THR A 54 7.39 -9.52 -2.18
N ALA A 55 7.91 -10.06 -1.08
CA ALA A 55 9.30 -10.49 -1.01
C ALA A 55 9.43 -11.53 0.10
N PRO A 56 10.55 -12.26 0.19
CA PRO A 56 10.83 -13.09 1.35
C PRO A 56 10.75 -12.31 2.66
N LEU A 57 10.33 -12.96 3.72
CA LEU A 57 10.02 -12.31 5.00
C LEU A 57 11.14 -11.40 5.54
N PRO A 58 12.45 -11.81 5.54
CA PRO A 58 13.48 -10.92 6.04
C PRO A 58 13.58 -9.60 5.28
N GLN A 59 13.37 -9.62 3.98
CA GLN A 59 13.37 -8.42 3.13
C GLN A 59 12.16 -7.53 3.41
N LEU A 60 10.98 -8.12 3.60
CA LEU A 60 9.78 -7.38 3.98
C LEU A 60 9.94 -6.71 5.34
N GLN A 61 10.54 -7.40 6.30
CA GLN A 61 10.80 -6.84 7.63
C GLN A 61 11.77 -5.66 7.55
N ALA A 62 12.84 -5.77 6.77
CA ALA A 62 13.79 -4.67 6.57
C ALA A 62 13.13 -3.48 5.89
N PHE A 63 12.31 -3.72 4.87
CA PHE A 63 11.54 -2.68 4.18
C PHE A 63 10.59 -1.97 5.14
N ALA A 64 9.83 -2.71 5.92
CA ALA A 64 8.89 -2.13 6.89
C ALA A 64 9.63 -1.27 7.93
N ARG A 65 10.75 -1.75 8.46
CA ARG A 65 11.56 -0.99 9.41
C ARG A 65 12.06 0.31 8.81
N SER A 66 12.48 0.30 7.55
CA SER A 66 12.95 1.51 6.88
C SER A 66 11.87 2.59 6.77
N LEU A 67 10.60 2.20 6.81
CA LEU A 67 9.45 3.09 6.77
C LEU A 67 8.84 3.33 8.16
N SER A 68 9.46 2.85 9.22
CA SER A 68 8.94 2.89 10.59
C SER A 68 7.60 2.16 10.73
N LEU A 69 7.40 1.12 9.94
CA LEU A 69 6.22 0.26 10.00
C LEU A 69 6.58 -1.06 10.66
N VAL A 70 5.58 -1.69 11.28
CA VAL A 70 5.72 -3.02 11.87
C VAL A 70 4.59 -3.91 11.41
N PHE A 71 4.90 -5.19 11.29
CA PHE A 71 3.90 -6.23 11.07
C PHE A 71 4.34 -7.51 11.78
N MET A 72 3.37 -8.32 12.17
CA MET A 72 3.66 -9.58 12.84
C MET A 72 2.56 -10.61 12.56
N LYS A 73 2.99 -11.86 12.53
CA LYS A 73 2.09 -13.00 12.40
C LYS A 73 1.46 -13.30 13.77
N VAL A 74 0.13 -13.44 13.78
CA VAL A 74 -0.62 -13.75 14.99
C VAL A 74 -1.30 -15.10 14.81
N PRO A 75 -0.95 -16.14 15.59
CA PRO A 75 -1.59 -17.45 15.48
C PRO A 75 -3.08 -17.37 15.76
N GLY A 76 -3.84 -18.16 15.01
CA GLY A 76 -5.28 -18.30 15.22
C GLY A 76 -5.62 -19.29 16.34
N ALA A 77 -6.91 -19.40 16.62
CA ALA A 77 -7.41 -20.21 17.73
C ALA A 77 -7.23 -21.72 17.51
N SER A 78 -7.16 -22.20 16.26
CA SER A 78 -7.07 -23.62 15.96
C SER A 78 -5.68 -24.21 16.23
N GLY A 79 -4.64 -23.37 16.29
CA GLY A 79 -3.26 -23.83 16.40
C GLY A 79 -2.67 -24.45 15.14
N ALA A 80 -3.44 -24.51 14.05
CA ALA A 80 -2.91 -24.99 12.76
C ALA A 80 -1.92 -23.99 12.18
N ALA A 81 -0.93 -24.48 11.42
CA ALA A 81 0.13 -23.63 10.88
C ALA A 81 -0.37 -22.57 9.89
N ASP A 82 -1.48 -22.85 9.20
CA ASP A 82 -2.10 -21.96 8.23
C ASP A 82 -3.21 -21.08 8.84
N ASP A 83 -3.51 -21.25 10.13
CA ASP A 83 -4.50 -20.46 10.86
C ASP A 83 -3.80 -19.30 11.57
N TYR A 84 -3.64 -18.20 10.86
CA TYR A 84 -3.02 -16.99 11.41
C TYR A 84 -3.52 -15.75 10.67
N SER A 85 -3.35 -14.60 11.32
CA SER A 85 -3.55 -13.29 10.71
C SER A 85 -2.26 -12.50 10.77
N ILE A 86 -2.19 -11.41 10.01
CA ILE A 86 -1.08 -10.49 10.04
C ILE A 86 -1.54 -9.18 10.67
N ASP A 87 -0.98 -8.85 11.84
CA ASP A 87 -1.12 -7.53 12.44
C ASP A 87 -0.11 -6.59 11.79
N HIS A 88 -0.54 -5.40 11.41
CA HIS A 88 0.32 -4.44 10.75
C HIS A 88 -0.07 -3.01 11.12
N SER A 89 0.87 -2.09 10.94
CA SER A 89 0.61 -0.66 11.07
C SER A 89 -0.46 -0.23 10.08
N ALA A 90 -1.42 0.56 10.56
CA ALA A 90 -2.60 0.96 9.78
C ALA A 90 -2.40 2.38 9.21
N ALA A 91 -1.34 2.59 8.44
CA ALA A 91 -1.03 3.88 7.87
C ALA A 91 -0.65 3.75 6.40
N LEU A 92 -0.93 4.80 5.62
CA LEU A 92 -0.40 4.96 4.28
C LEU A 92 0.88 5.78 4.36
N VAL A 93 1.92 5.33 3.71
CA VAL A 93 3.19 6.05 3.64
C VAL A 93 3.29 6.72 2.27
N LEU A 94 3.55 8.03 2.28
CA LEU A 94 3.79 8.81 1.06
C LEU A 94 5.29 8.82 0.77
N LEU A 95 5.65 8.41 -0.43
CA LEU A 95 7.03 8.43 -0.89
C LEU A 95 7.17 9.47 -1.99
N ASP A 96 8.27 10.23 -1.94
CA ASP A 96 8.61 11.17 -3.01
C ASP A 96 9.23 10.41 -4.21
N PRO A 97 9.52 11.10 -5.35
CA PRO A 97 10.11 10.42 -6.51
C PRO A 97 11.49 9.80 -6.25
N GLN A 98 12.18 10.19 -5.19
CA GLN A 98 13.46 9.60 -4.78
C GLN A 98 13.27 8.47 -3.76
N VAL A 99 12.04 8.03 -3.55
CA VAL A 99 11.66 6.94 -2.62
C VAL A 99 12.01 7.28 -1.16
N ARG A 100 11.88 8.56 -0.80
CA ARG A 100 12.03 9.02 0.58
C ARG A 100 10.65 9.24 1.19
N VAL A 101 10.51 9.04 2.49
CA VAL A 101 9.24 9.28 3.18
C VAL A 101 8.95 10.77 3.19
N ALA A 102 7.86 11.17 2.53
CA ALA A 102 7.39 12.55 2.47
C ALA A 102 6.26 12.82 3.47
N GLY A 103 5.57 11.80 3.92
CA GLY A 103 4.48 11.94 4.87
C GLY A 103 3.79 10.63 5.16
N VAL A 104 2.81 10.71 6.05
CA VAL A 104 2.01 9.55 6.47
C VAL A 104 0.56 9.99 6.56
N VAL A 105 -0.36 9.14 6.11
CA VAL A 105 -1.80 9.34 6.25
C VAL A 105 -2.34 8.30 7.22
N GLN A 106 -2.96 8.75 8.31
CA GLN A 106 -3.54 7.89 9.32
C GLN A 106 -5.03 7.61 9.03
N PRO A 107 -5.54 6.41 9.35
CA PRO A 107 -6.98 6.17 9.30
C PRO A 107 -7.74 7.04 10.32
N PRO A 108 -9.02 7.34 10.07
CA PRO A 108 -9.82 6.95 8.91
C PRO A 108 -9.40 7.68 7.64
N LEU A 109 -9.54 7.00 6.47
CA LEU A 109 -9.11 7.57 5.20
C LEU A 109 -10.19 8.49 4.63
N ASP A 110 -9.84 9.75 4.38
CA ASP A 110 -10.68 10.69 3.65
C ASP A 110 -10.26 10.65 2.17
N VAL A 111 -11.00 9.88 1.37
CA VAL A 111 -10.66 9.64 -0.03
C VAL A 111 -10.61 10.94 -0.83
N LYS A 112 -11.58 11.84 -0.62
CA LYS A 112 -11.62 13.12 -1.34
C LYS A 112 -10.45 14.02 -0.96
N GLY A 113 -10.13 14.08 0.32
CA GLY A 113 -8.99 14.85 0.83
C GLY A 113 -7.67 14.30 0.32
N ILE A 114 -7.50 12.98 0.37
CA ILE A 114 -6.30 12.32 -0.14
C ILE A 114 -6.12 12.60 -1.63
N ALA A 115 -7.19 12.45 -2.41
CA ALA A 115 -7.12 12.69 -3.85
C ALA A 115 -6.73 14.12 -4.17
N ALA A 116 -7.33 15.10 -3.49
CA ALA A 116 -7.05 16.52 -3.72
C ALA A 116 -5.65 16.90 -3.26
N ASP A 117 -5.24 16.45 -2.08
CA ASP A 117 -3.94 16.79 -1.49
C ASP A 117 -2.79 16.24 -2.32
N LEU A 118 -2.88 14.98 -2.75
CA LEU A 118 -1.84 14.38 -3.56
C LEU A 118 -1.77 14.97 -4.96
N ALA A 119 -2.91 15.33 -5.55
CA ALA A 119 -2.91 16.04 -6.83
C ALA A 119 -2.22 17.39 -6.72
N THR A 120 -2.38 18.09 -5.59
CA THR A 120 -1.69 19.37 -5.33
C THR A 120 -0.19 19.15 -5.12
N LEU A 121 0.18 18.16 -4.31
CA LEU A 121 1.58 17.86 -4.02
C LEU A 121 2.38 17.49 -5.26
N THR A 122 1.79 16.69 -6.15
CA THR A 122 2.50 16.26 -7.36
C THR A 122 2.77 17.38 -8.35
N LYS A 123 2.03 18.49 -8.27
CA LYS A 123 2.31 19.67 -9.10
C LYS A 123 3.61 20.38 -8.69
N THR A 124 4.03 20.24 -7.45
CA THR A 124 5.22 20.90 -6.92
C THR A 124 6.47 20.02 -6.93
N VAL A 125 6.31 18.71 -7.18
CA VAL A 125 7.40 17.75 -7.23
C VAL A 125 7.98 17.73 -8.64
N LYS A 126 9.27 17.94 -8.74
CA LYS A 126 10.00 17.92 -10.02
C LYS A 126 10.92 16.70 -10.12
#